data_478360be8bed3a0bceb0ac75668e4446
#
_entry.id   478360be8bed3a0bceb0ac75668e4446
#
_cell.length_a   1.000
_cell.length_b   1.000
_cell.length_c   1.000
_cell.angle_alpha   90.00
_cell.angle_beta   90.00
_cell.angle_gamma   90.00
#
_symmetry.space_group_name_H-M   'P 1'
#
loop_
_entity.id
_entity.type
_entity.pdbx_description
1 polymer ?
#
loop_
_entity_poly.entity_id
_entity_poly.type
_entity_poly.pdbx_seq_one_letter_code
_entity_poly.pdbx_strand_id
1 'polypeptide(L)' 'MSVRDWRVTIVPWADRRLWFVQARRGRRVVWGVVYDAADPESVSFARRAIATLRNAGADCSALPGALPGVGQEP' A
#
# COMPACT_ATOMS: atom_id res chain seq x y z
N MET A 1 -1.41 -12.94 -15.73
CA MET A 1 -1.75 -13.26 -14.32
C MET A 1 -2.78 -12.27 -13.81
N SER A 2 -3.85 -12.76 -13.23
CA SER A 2 -4.91 -11.90 -12.72
C SER A 2 -4.63 -11.50 -11.28
N VAL A 3 -4.92 -10.24 -10.94
CA VAL A 3 -4.80 -9.76 -9.56
C VAL A 3 -6.17 -9.51 -8.93
N ARG A 4 -7.24 -10.03 -9.54
CA ARG A 4 -8.61 -9.77 -9.10
C ARG A 4 -8.92 -10.29 -7.70
N ASP A 5 -8.25 -11.36 -7.29
CA ASP A 5 -8.41 -11.92 -5.95
C ASP A 5 -7.36 -11.43 -4.97
N TRP A 6 -6.58 -10.44 -5.35
CA TRP A 6 -5.64 -9.78 -4.44
C TRP A 6 -6.37 -8.70 -3.65
N ARG A 7 -6.12 -8.67 -2.35
CA ARG A 7 -6.63 -7.61 -1.48
C ARG A 7 -5.46 -6.78 -0.99
N VAL A 8 -5.54 -5.47 -1.24
CA VAL A 8 -4.47 -4.54 -0.88
C VAL A 8 -4.79 -3.89 0.45
N THR A 9 -3.84 -3.91 1.37
CA THR A 9 -3.97 -3.27 2.69
C THR A 9 -2.68 -2.55 3.03
N ILE A 10 -2.73 -1.65 4.02
CA ILE A 10 -1.56 -0.93 4.51
C ILE A 10 -1.50 -1.13 6.01
N VAL A 11 -0.34 -1.53 6.51
CA VAL A 11 -0.13 -1.77 7.93
C VAL A 11 1.13 -1.05 8.39
N PRO A 12 1.23 -0.70 9.70
CA PRO A 12 2.46 -0.14 10.24
C PRO A 12 3.61 -1.12 10.09
N TRP A 13 4.81 -0.59 9.83
CA TRP A 13 6.01 -1.39 9.66
C TRP A 13 7.10 -0.88 10.58
N ALA A 14 7.77 -1.81 11.27
CA ALA A 14 8.88 -1.51 12.15
C ALA A 14 8.50 -0.50 13.24
N ASP A 15 9.15 0.65 13.30
CA ASP A 15 9.02 1.64 14.36
C ASP A 15 7.94 2.70 14.09
N ARG A 16 6.99 2.40 13.22
CA ARG A 16 5.88 3.28 12.84
C ARG A 16 6.27 4.47 11.96
N ARG A 17 7.54 4.58 11.60
CA ARG A 17 7.96 5.58 10.61
C ARG A 17 7.68 5.09 9.21
N LEU A 18 7.59 3.78 9.06
CA LEU A 18 7.41 3.13 7.78
C LEU A 18 6.04 2.46 7.73
N TRP A 19 5.55 2.28 6.52
CA TRP A 19 4.27 1.62 6.29
C TRP A 19 4.46 0.57 5.22
N PHE A 20 3.80 -0.56 5.40
CA PHE A 20 3.88 -1.68 4.48
C PHE A 20 2.57 -1.79 3.71
N VAL A 21 2.65 -1.56 2.40
CA VAL A 21 1.56 -1.81 1.47
C VAL A 21 1.70 -3.25 1.03
N GLN A 22 0.71 -4.08 1.32
CA GLN A 22 0.77 -5.49 0.97
C GLN A 22 -0.46 -5.89 0.17
N ALA A 23 -0.27 -6.82 -0.75
CA ALA A 23 -1.36 -7.46 -1.45
C ALA A 23 -1.40 -8.91 -1.02
N ARG A 24 -2.57 -9.38 -0.61
CA ARG A 24 -2.78 -10.75 -0.17
C ARG A 24 -3.71 -11.48 -1.12
N ARG A 25 -3.39 -12.72 -1.33
CA ARG A 25 -4.26 -13.66 -2.00
C ARG A 25 -4.63 -14.72 -0.98
N GLY A 26 -5.84 -14.62 -0.43
CA GLY A 26 -6.20 -15.43 0.72
C GLY A 26 -5.32 -15.07 1.91
N ARG A 27 -4.59 -16.04 2.43
CA ARG A 27 -3.70 -15.83 3.58
C ARG A 27 -2.26 -15.53 3.20
N ARG A 28 -1.95 -15.53 1.90
CA ARG A 28 -0.58 -15.38 1.44
C ARG A 28 -0.33 -13.96 0.98
N VAL A 29 0.77 -13.36 1.44
CA VAL A 29 1.23 -12.09 0.91
C VAL A 29 1.93 -12.38 -0.41
N VAL A 30 1.41 -11.81 -1.50
CA VAL A 30 1.92 -12.09 -2.84
C VAL A 30 2.69 -10.90 -3.40
N TRP A 31 2.60 -9.73 -2.76
CA TRP A 31 3.30 -8.53 -3.20
C TRP A 31 3.36 -7.55 -2.03
N GLY A 32 4.41 -6.76 -1.99
CA GLY A 32 4.51 -5.74 -0.95
C GLY A 32 5.55 -4.69 -1.26
N VAL A 33 5.36 -3.51 -0.69
CA VAL A 33 6.32 -2.42 -0.74
C VAL A 33 6.22 -1.64 0.56
N VAL A 34 7.37 -1.22 1.07
CA VAL A 34 7.44 -0.37 2.26
C VAL A 34 7.66 1.07 1.80
N TYR A 35 6.92 2.02 2.37
CA TYR A 35 7.17 3.42 2.09
C TYR A 35 7.43 4.19 3.38
N ASP A 36 8.22 5.25 3.25
CA ASP A 36 8.50 6.21 4.32
C ASP A 36 7.60 7.42 4.08
N ALA A 37 6.68 7.67 5.01
CA ALA A 37 5.72 8.77 4.85
C ALA A 37 6.37 10.14 4.81
N ALA A 38 7.60 10.27 5.32
CA ALA A 38 8.36 11.53 5.31
C ALA A 38 9.14 11.73 4.01
N ASP A 39 9.22 10.72 3.15
CA ASP A 39 9.97 10.78 1.90
C ASP A 39 9.00 10.88 0.72
N PRO A 40 8.91 12.06 0.07
CA PRO A 40 7.96 12.23 -1.05
C PRO A 40 8.16 11.25 -2.20
N GLU A 41 9.39 10.85 -2.48
CA GLU A 41 9.65 9.89 -3.55
C GLU A 41 9.12 8.52 -3.20
N SER A 42 9.31 8.11 -1.95
CA SER A 42 8.80 6.84 -1.44
C SER A 42 7.28 6.82 -1.51
N VAL A 43 6.64 7.90 -1.09
CA VAL A 43 5.18 8.06 -1.14
C VAL A 43 4.67 8.00 -2.58
N SER A 44 5.33 8.71 -3.50
CA SER A 44 4.96 8.68 -4.93
C SER A 44 5.04 7.27 -5.50
N PHE A 45 6.10 6.55 -5.14
CA PHE A 45 6.26 5.17 -5.60
C PHE A 45 5.10 4.29 -5.11
N ALA A 46 4.76 4.42 -3.83
CA ALA A 46 3.66 3.63 -3.25
C ALA A 46 2.33 3.96 -3.91
N ARG A 47 2.06 5.25 -4.16
CA ARG A 47 0.82 5.66 -4.83
C ARG A 47 0.72 5.09 -6.24
N ARG A 48 1.82 5.10 -6.99
CA ARG A 48 1.83 4.54 -8.34
C ARG A 48 1.63 3.05 -8.32
N ALA A 49 2.25 2.36 -7.38
CA ALA A 49 2.10 0.92 -7.24
C ALA A 49 0.65 0.55 -6.93
N ILE A 50 0.02 1.28 -6.00
CA ILE A 50 -1.38 1.05 -5.66
C ILE A 50 -2.28 1.31 -6.87
N ALA A 51 -2.04 2.40 -7.61
CA ALA A 51 -2.82 2.72 -8.79
C ALA A 51 -2.70 1.63 -9.85
N THR A 52 -1.50 1.08 -10.03
CA THR A 52 -1.28 0.00 -10.97
C THR A 52 -2.09 -1.24 -10.59
N LEU A 53 -2.06 -1.60 -9.30
CA LEU A 53 -2.82 -2.76 -8.83
C LEU A 53 -4.33 -2.52 -8.95
N ARG A 54 -4.78 -1.32 -8.61
CA ARG A 54 -6.20 -0.97 -8.73
C ARG A 54 -6.68 -1.07 -10.18
N ASN A 55 -5.89 -0.53 -11.10
CA ASN A 55 -6.23 -0.58 -12.53
C ASN A 55 -6.21 -2.00 -13.07
N ALA A 56 -5.41 -2.87 -12.48
CA ALA A 56 -5.36 -4.28 -12.87
C ALA A 56 -6.46 -5.11 -12.25
N GLY A 57 -7.27 -4.52 -11.37
CA GLY A 57 -8.44 -5.19 -10.80
C GLY A 57 -8.30 -5.67 -9.37
N ALA A 58 -7.21 -5.33 -8.67
CA ALA A 58 -7.06 -5.71 -7.27
C ALA A 58 -8.09 -5.00 -6.40
N ASP A 59 -8.49 -5.66 -5.32
CA ASP A 59 -9.43 -5.09 -4.36
C ASP A 59 -8.70 -4.12 -3.44
N CYS A 60 -8.95 -2.82 -3.65
CA CYS A 60 -8.38 -1.74 -2.85
C CYS A 60 -9.40 -1.12 -1.90
N SER A 61 -10.54 -1.76 -1.68
CA SER A 61 -11.63 -1.21 -0.87
C SER A 61 -11.23 -1.02 0.60
N ALA A 62 -10.24 -1.75 1.08
CA ALA A 62 -9.77 -1.63 2.46
C ALA A 62 -8.77 -0.49 2.66
N LEU A 63 -8.33 0.17 1.59
CA LEU A 63 -7.37 1.26 1.69
C LEU A 63 -8.04 2.55 2.16
N PRO A 64 -7.37 3.35 3.00
CA PRO A 64 -7.87 4.68 3.35
C PRO A 64 -7.83 5.61 2.15
N GLY A 65 -8.56 6.73 2.24
CA GLY A 65 -8.58 7.71 1.16
C GLY A 65 -7.23 8.39 0.94
N ALA A 66 -6.41 8.45 1.97
CA ALA A 66 -5.05 8.99 1.89
C ALA A 66 -4.09 7.99 2.51
N LEU A 67 -2.84 7.98 2.04
CA LEU A 67 -1.84 7.08 2.61
C LEU A 67 -1.56 7.45 4.07
N PRO A 68 -1.51 6.45 4.96
CA PRO A 68 -1.22 6.71 6.37
C PRO A 68 0.12 7.43 6.55
N GLY A 69 0.15 8.36 7.49
CA GLY A 69 1.33 9.12 7.84
C GLY A 69 1.65 10.29 6.92
N VAL A 70 1.06 10.32 5.73
CA VAL A 70 1.33 11.40 4.76
C VAL A 70 0.49 12.62 5.12
N GLY A 71 1.15 13.78 5.22
CA GLY A 71 0.44 15.01 5.53
C GLY A 71 0.07 15.19 6.97
N GLN A 72 0.45 14.27 7.84
CA GLN A 72 0.21 14.38 9.27
C GLN A 72 1.33 15.21 9.89
N GLU A 73 0.98 16.39 10.32
CA GLU A 73 1.95 17.24 11.00
C GLU A 73 2.10 16.82 12.46
N PRO A 74 3.30 16.81 12.98
CA PRO A 74 3.51 16.52 14.39
C PRO A 74 2.94 17.62 15.28
#